data_6cc46b74aebd1c23d80572d605f5fbbb
#
_entry.id   6cc46b74aebd1c23d80572d605f5fbbb
#
_cell.length_a   1.000
_cell.length_b   1.000
_cell.length_c   1.000
_cell.angle_alpha   90.00
_cell.angle_beta   90.00
_cell.angle_gamma   90.00
#
_symmetry.space_group_name_H-M   'P 1'
#
loop_
_entity.id
_entity.type
_entity.pdbx_description
1 polymer ?
#
loop_
_entity_poly.entity_id
_entity_poly.type
_entity_poly.pdbx_seq_one_letter_code
_entity_poly.pdbx_strand_id
1 'polypeptide(L)'
;MARKRQHIKLNSVASCCEYLGIDALNKYVSVINLNTVGTIRYEPKHIDIYCIVCCWYDNNDTNADLHFFGPGYSDSFMGDLELTPQGWALIFDPSLLEDTLLAGRMPEYKFFSTVSTNKLRLNSDERNMIIGCMQSLRLELFNGEDKYTRRIITAGIAVLLNLCMRYYEHQNTEPRDSADAIISKLCKLIIDYLSGSRDVLQELPTVSSCADALHISPNYLGDVVRKKLNYSAQQYIRQMVVKEAAYQLRYTNNSIGEISYNLGFKYPHHFTRVFKQEYGATPQQYRNKAAQHYSISKIEKP
;
A
#
# COMPACT_ATOMS: atom_id res chain seq x y z
N MET A 1 28.06 12.52 12.21
CA MET A 1 27.57 12.35 10.83
C MET A 1 26.55 11.20 10.82
N ALA A 2 25.27 11.49 10.75
CA ALA A 2 24.23 10.46 10.68
C ALA A 2 24.30 9.82 9.26
N ARG A 3 24.66 8.55 9.18
CA ARG A 3 24.55 7.77 7.94
C ARG A 3 23.11 7.84 7.46
N LYS A 4 22.85 8.40 6.26
CA LYS A 4 21.57 8.26 5.56
C LYS A 4 21.33 6.76 5.40
N ARG A 5 20.42 6.18 6.19
CA ARG A 5 19.97 4.80 5.99
C ARG A 5 19.27 4.76 4.64
N GLN A 6 19.71 3.89 3.76
CA GLN A 6 19.15 3.70 2.43
C GLN A 6 17.91 2.81 2.58
N HIS A 7 16.76 3.22 2.04
CA HIS A 7 15.55 2.39 2.06
C HIS A 7 15.79 1.09 1.30
N ILE A 8 15.40 -0.04 1.89
CA ILE A 8 15.34 -1.32 1.18
C ILE A 8 14.25 -1.24 0.11
N LYS A 9 14.56 -1.72 -1.09
CA LYS A 9 13.62 -1.75 -2.21
C LYS A 9 13.05 -3.14 -2.35
N LEU A 10 11.76 -3.27 -2.09
CA LEU A 10 10.98 -4.48 -2.29
C LEU A 10 10.12 -4.31 -3.55
N ASN A 11 10.76 -4.45 -4.70
CA ASN A 11 10.17 -4.16 -6.02
C ASN A 11 9.76 -5.41 -6.81
N SER A 12 9.92 -6.58 -6.23
CA SER A 12 9.54 -7.86 -6.81
C SER A 12 9.20 -8.87 -5.71
N VAL A 13 8.52 -9.95 -6.07
CA VAL A 13 8.26 -11.07 -5.17
C VAL A 13 9.58 -11.67 -4.66
N ALA A 14 10.57 -11.81 -5.55
CA ALA A 14 11.88 -12.33 -5.18
C ALA A 14 12.58 -11.45 -4.12
N SER A 15 12.62 -10.12 -4.30
CA SER A 15 13.25 -9.21 -3.33
C SER A 15 12.56 -9.22 -1.96
N CYS A 16 11.24 -9.43 -1.92
CA CYS A 16 10.51 -9.61 -0.66
C CYS A 16 10.84 -10.92 0.04
N CYS A 17 10.91 -12.01 -0.72
CA CYS A 17 11.28 -13.32 -0.17
C CYS A 17 12.74 -13.34 0.31
N GLU A 18 13.65 -12.74 -0.43
CA GLU A 18 15.06 -12.57 -0.04
C GLU A 18 15.19 -11.77 1.27
N TYR A 19 14.45 -10.65 1.39
CA TYR A 19 14.40 -9.87 2.64
C TYR A 19 13.94 -10.69 3.85
N LEU A 20 13.03 -11.65 3.65
CA LEU A 20 12.53 -12.54 4.67
C LEU A 20 13.39 -13.81 4.85
N GLY A 21 14.43 -14.00 4.05
CA GLY A 21 15.32 -15.18 4.09
C GLY A 21 14.65 -16.47 3.63
N ILE A 22 13.72 -16.40 2.66
CA ILE A 22 12.97 -17.54 2.13
C ILE A 22 12.99 -17.54 0.60
N ASP A 23 12.71 -18.70 0.00
CA ASP A 23 12.56 -18.85 -1.43
C ASP A 23 11.16 -18.41 -1.91
N ALA A 24 11.10 -17.78 -3.08
CA ALA A 24 9.84 -17.43 -3.72
C ALA A 24 9.20 -18.68 -4.35
N LEU A 25 7.88 -18.88 -4.13
CA LEU A 25 7.13 -19.98 -4.72
C LEU A 25 6.91 -19.81 -6.21
N ASN A 26 6.76 -18.58 -6.67
CA ASN A 26 6.56 -18.23 -8.07
C ASN A 26 7.13 -16.81 -8.32
N LYS A 27 7.48 -16.50 -9.55
CA LYS A 27 8.07 -15.20 -9.95
C LYS A 27 7.13 -14.02 -9.67
N TYR A 28 5.84 -14.20 -9.80
CA TYR A 28 4.82 -13.13 -9.76
C TYR A 28 3.97 -13.12 -8.50
N VAL A 29 3.98 -14.21 -7.74
CA VAL A 29 3.17 -14.34 -6.53
C VAL A 29 3.83 -15.30 -5.54
N SER A 30 3.70 -15.01 -4.25
CA SER A 30 4.08 -15.96 -3.20
C SER A 30 3.16 -15.83 -2.00
N VAL A 31 2.90 -16.96 -1.36
CA VAL A 31 2.17 -17.03 -0.08
C VAL A 31 3.11 -17.55 0.98
N ILE A 32 3.35 -16.75 2.00
CA ILE A 32 4.38 -16.92 3.00
C ILE A 32 3.74 -17.29 4.34
N ASN A 33 4.17 -18.39 4.93
CA ASN A 33 3.89 -18.69 6.33
C ASN A 33 4.93 -17.95 7.19
N LEU A 34 4.53 -16.85 7.80
CA LEU A 34 5.43 -16.01 8.61
C LEU A 34 5.96 -16.71 9.84
N ASN A 35 5.27 -17.75 10.34
CA ASN A 35 5.75 -18.55 11.48
C ASN A 35 7.03 -19.34 11.15
N THR A 36 7.38 -19.49 9.88
CA THR A 36 8.63 -20.14 9.43
C THR A 36 9.75 -19.13 9.17
N VAL A 37 9.46 -17.85 9.26
CA VAL A 37 10.43 -16.76 9.11
C VAL A 37 11.10 -16.51 10.45
N GLY A 38 12.42 -16.40 10.47
CA GLY A 38 13.18 -16.06 11.68
C GLY A 38 12.94 -14.62 12.13
N THR A 39 13.67 -14.21 13.16
CA THR A 39 13.67 -12.82 13.59
C THR A 39 14.26 -11.94 12.50
N ILE A 40 13.52 -10.96 12.06
CA ILE A 40 13.94 -9.97 11.07
C ILE A 40 14.19 -8.61 11.72
N ARG A 41 15.25 -7.94 11.29
CA ARG A 41 15.48 -6.54 11.65
C ARG A 41 14.60 -5.67 10.78
N TYR A 42 13.78 -4.85 11.43
CA TYR A 42 12.93 -3.91 10.70
C TYR A 42 13.78 -2.78 10.11
N GLU A 43 13.65 -2.58 8.81
CA GLU A 43 14.30 -1.50 8.09
C GLU A 43 13.29 -0.73 7.24
N PRO A 44 13.46 0.61 7.06
CA PRO A 44 12.59 1.39 6.21
C PRO A 44 12.58 0.83 4.79
N LYS A 45 11.41 0.65 4.20
CA LYS A 45 11.26 0.00 2.91
C LYS A 45 10.43 0.82 1.94
N HIS A 46 10.73 0.62 0.67
CA HIS A 46 9.93 1.05 -0.45
C HIS A 46 9.36 -0.19 -1.14
N ILE A 47 8.04 -0.29 -1.23
CA ILE A 47 7.34 -1.47 -1.73
C ILE A 47 6.68 -1.10 -3.06
N ASP A 48 6.97 -1.86 -4.11
CA ASP A 48 6.44 -1.65 -5.46
C ASP A 48 5.54 -2.80 -5.94
N ILE A 49 5.19 -3.71 -5.03
CA ILE A 49 4.27 -4.82 -5.25
C ILE A 49 3.10 -4.74 -4.28
N TYR A 50 2.09 -5.57 -4.48
CA TYR A 50 1.01 -5.72 -3.52
C TYR A 50 1.40 -6.70 -2.41
N CYS A 51 1.18 -6.30 -1.15
CA CYS A 51 1.38 -7.16 0.02
C CYS A 51 0.13 -7.12 0.90
N ILE A 52 -0.35 -8.28 1.31
CA ILE A 52 -1.42 -8.45 2.29
C ILE A 52 -0.84 -9.31 3.41
N VAL A 53 -0.75 -8.75 4.62
CA VAL A 53 -0.12 -9.41 5.77
C VAL A 53 -1.16 -9.60 6.86
N CYS A 54 -1.52 -10.85 7.14
CA CYS A 54 -2.37 -11.23 8.27
C CYS A 54 -1.48 -11.69 9.42
N CYS A 55 -1.36 -10.88 10.47
CA CYS A 55 -0.45 -11.17 11.57
C CYS A 55 -1.15 -11.05 12.93
N TRP A 56 -0.58 -11.71 13.94
CA TRP A 56 -0.95 -11.64 15.35
C TRP A 56 0.31 -11.55 16.20
N TYR A 57 0.16 -11.03 17.42
CA TYR A 57 1.30 -10.72 18.30
C TYR A 57 1.39 -11.65 19.51
N ASP A 58 0.33 -12.38 19.81
CA ASP A 58 0.28 -13.37 20.89
C ASP A 58 -0.35 -14.66 20.36
N ASN A 59 0.22 -15.82 20.74
CA ASN A 59 -0.31 -17.15 20.39
C ASN A 59 -1.72 -17.40 20.95
N ASN A 60 -2.09 -16.69 22.01
CA ASN A 60 -3.43 -16.75 22.61
C ASN A 60 -4.42 -15.71 22.00
N ASP A 61 -3.95 -14.80 21.13
CA ASP A 61 -4.83 -13.83 20.50
C ASP A 61 -5.65 -14.53 19.39
N THR A 62 -6.96 -14.62 19.61
CA THR A 62 -7.90 -15.13 18.63
C THR A 62 -8.12 -14.18 17.47
N ASN A 63 -7.75 -12.90 17.64
CA ASN A 63 -7.85 -11.86 16.63
C ASN A 63 -6.55 -11.77 15.81
N ALA A 64 -6.63 -11.09 14.67
CA ALA A 64 -5.48 -10.77 13.85
C ALA A 64 -5.56 -9.36 13.27
N ASP A 65 -4.42 -8.80 12.95
CA ASP A 65 -4.33 -7.57 12.19
C ASP A 65 -4.02 -7.90 10.73
N LEU A 66 -4.82 -7.36 9.82
CA LEU A 66 -4.61 -7.47 8.38
C LEU A 66 -4.09 -6.15 7.85
N HIS A 67 -2.85 -6.15 7.34
CA HIS A 67 -2.18 -4.98 6.79
C HIS A 67 -2.10 -5.07 5.27
N PHE A 68 -2.21 -3.92 4.61
CA PHE A 68 -2.17 -3.82 3.17
C PHE A 68 -1.09 -2.84 2.73
N PHE A 69 -0.28 -3.25 1.76
CA PHE A 69 0.72 -2.40 1.15
C PHE A 69 0.56 -2.51 -0.36
N GLY A 70 0.41 -1.37 -1.03
CA GLY A 70 0.33 -1.30 -2.48
C GLY A 70 1.61 -0.73 -3.10
N PRO A 71 1.74 -0.82 -4.44
CA PRO A 71 2.86 -0.24 -5.15
C PRO A 71 3.02 1.26 -4.84
N GLY A 72 4.27 1.68 -4.60
CA GLY A 72 4.60 3.05 -4.18
C GLY A 72 4.53 3.27 -2.67
N TYR A 73 4.21 2.26 -1.86
CA TYR A 73 4.28 2.39 -0.41
C TYR A 73 5.72 2.65 0.04
N SER A 74 5.90 3.65 0.88
CA SER A 74 7.19 3.99 1.47
C SER A 74 7.03 4.15 2.96
N ASP A 75 7.80 3.37 3.70
CA ASP A 75 7.82 3.42 5.15
C ASP A 75 8.92 4.37 5.61
N SER A 76 8.62 5.17 6.60
CA SER A 76 9.55 6.13 7.18
C SER A 76 9.88 5.83 8.66
N PHE A 77 9.56 4.63 9.13
CA PHE A 77 9.92 4.24 10.49
C PHE A 77 11.44 4.25 10.69
N MET A 78 11.92 4.96 11.69
CA MET A 78 13.34 5.24 11.96
C MET A 78 13.86 4.53 13.21
N GLY A 79 13.21 3.48 13.69
CA GLY A 79 13.63 2.72 14.87
C GLY A 79 14.47 1.48 14.56
N ASP A 80 15.27 1.02 15.52
CA ASP A 80 15.82 -0.33 15.52
C ASP A 80 14.77 -1.23 16.18
N LEU A 81 14.09 -2.03 15.39
CA LEU A 81 13.06 -2.95 15.84
C LEU A 81 13.35 -4.34 15.26
N GLU A 82 13.47 -5.31 16.13
CA GLU A 82 13.49 -6.73 15.74
C GLU A 82 12.09 -7.30 15.85
N LEU A 83 11.66 -8.01 14.84
CA LEU A 83 10.35 -8.62 14.75
C LEU A 83 10.48 -10.12 14.51
N THR A 84 9.74 -10.90 15.26
CA THR A 84 9.48 -12.31 14.97
C THR A 84 8.05 -12.41 14.47
N PRO A 85 7.83 -12.33 13.15
CA PRO A 85 6.50 -12.23 12.60
C PRO A 85 5.75 -13.55 12.75
N GLN A 86 4.47 -13.48 13.13
CA GLN A 86 3.57 -14.63 13.16
C GLN A 86 2.38 -14.36 12.26
N GLY A 87 2.00 -15.36 11.45
CA GLY A 87 0.87 -15.20 10.55
C GLY A 87 1.12 -15.66 9.12
N TRP A 88 0.46 -14.99 8.20
CA TRP A 88 0.50 -15.29 6.78
C TRP A 88 0.63 -14.01 5.96
N ALA A 89 1.37 -14.08 4.87
CA ALA A 89 1.45 -12.99 3.91
C ALA A 89 1.20 -13.49 2.48
N LEU A 90 0.43 -12.74 1.72
CA LEU A 90 0.30 -12.86 0.27
C LEU A 90 0.99 -11.66 -0.37
N ILE A 91 1.95 -11.93 -1.24
CA ILE A 91 2.63 -10.91 -2.04
C ILE A 91 2.48 -11.22 -3.53
N PHE A 92 2.21 -10.20 -4.33
CA PHE A 92 2.08 -10.39 -5.77
C PHE A 92 2.47 -9.14 -6.57
N ASP A 93 3.09 -9.41 -7.72
CA ASP A 93 3.48 -8.37 -8.66
C ASP A 93 2.24 -7.86 -9.43
N PRO A 94 2.11 -6.54 -9.67
CA PRO A 94 1.03 -6.00 -10.49
C PRO A 94 0.88 -6.65 -11.86
N SER A 95 1.97 -7.11 -12.49
CA SER A 95 1.95 -7.77 -13.79
C SER A 95 1.24 -9.13 -13.79
N LEU A 96 1.07 -9.78 -12.62
CA LEU A 96 0.22 -10.97 -12.48
C LEU A 96 -1.21 -10.71 -12.95
N LEU A 97 -1.69 -9.48 -12.73
CA LEU A 97 -3.07 -9.08 -12.96
C LEU A 97 -3.32 -8.58 -14.39
N GLU A 98 -2.26 -8.32 -15.19
CA GLU A 98 -2.39 -7.86 -16.57
C GLU A 98 -3.33 -8.78 -17.35
N ASP A 99 -4.18 -8.20 -18.20
CA ASP A 99 -5.17 -8.91 -19.00
C ASP A 99 -6.23 -9.69 -18.18
N THR A 100 -6.40 -9.37 -16.91
CA THR A 100 -7.46 -9.92 -16.05
C THR A 100 -8.49 -8.86 -15.67
N LEU A 101 -9.72 -9.31 -15.37
CA LEU A 101 -10.77 -8.41 -14.87
C LEU A 101 -10.38 -7.76 -13.53
N LEU A 102 -9.49 -8.38 -12.76
CA LEU A 102 -9.05 -7.87 -11.47
C LEU A 102 -8.17 -6.62 -11.64
N ALA A 103 -7.38 -6.52 -12.70
CA ALA A 103 -6.54 -5.34 -12.96
C ALA A 103 -7.35 -4.03 -12.98
N GLY A 104 -8.49 -4.03 -13.69
CA GLY A 104 -9.38 -2.88 -13.78
C GLY A 104 -10.09 -2.53 -12.45
N ARG A 105 -10.19 -3.50 -11.55
CA ARG A 105 -10.86 -3.34 -10.24
C ARG A 105 -9.93 -2.98 -9.09
N MET A 106 -8.61 -3.06 -9.28
CA MET A 106 -7.64 -2.74 -8.20
C MET A 106 -7.83 -1.36 -7.57
N PRO A 107 -8.21 -0.29 -8.30
CA PRO A 107 -8.51 1.01 -7.70
C PRO A 107 -9.71 1.01 -6.75
N GLU A 108 -10.62 0.04 -6.83
CA GLU A 108 -11.77 -0.09 -5.93
C GLU A 108 -11.33 -0.51 -4.52
N TYR A 109 -10.21 -1.23 -4.39
CA TYR A 109 -9.68 -1.72 -3.12
C TYR A 109 -8.92 -0.62 -2.38
N LYS A 110 -9.67 0.30 -1.77
CA LYS A 110 -9.18 1.53 -1.12
C LYS A 110 -8.16 1.30 0.00
N PHE A 111 -8.12 0.12 0.58
CA PHE A 111 -7.14 -0.24 1.59
C PHE A 111 -5.70 -0.37 1.06
N PHE A 112 -5.49 -0.50 -0.26
CA PHE A 112 -4.16 -0.37 -0.87
C PHE A 112 -3.77 1.08 -1.13
N SER A 113 -4.74 1.99 -1.10
CA SER A 113 -4.40 3.39 -1.20
C SER A 113 -3.57 3.74 0.04
N THR A 114 -2.52 4.48 -0.22
CA THR A 114 -1.55 4.91 0.78
C THR A 114 -2.12 5.84 1.86
N VAL A 115 -3.40 6.02 1.83
CA VAL A 115 -4.20 7.04 2.50
C VAL A 115 -5.07 6.44 3.60
N SER A 116 -5.47 5.19 3.47
CA SER A 116 -6.26 4.55 4.52
C SER A 116 -5.35 4.11 5.68
N THR A 117 -5.91 4.00 6.86
CA THR A 117 -5.33 3.16 7.90
C THR A 117 -5.28 1.75 7.32
N ASN A 118 -4.14 1.36 6.77
CA ASN A 118 -3.94 0.13 6.01
C ASN A 118 -4.05 -1.13 6.89
N LYS A 119 -4.98 -1.11 7.86
CA LYS A 119 -5.11 -2.13 8.89
C LYS A 119 -6.58 -2.44 9.17
N LEU A 120 -6.94 -3.72 9.12
CA LEU A 120 -8.20 -4.25 9.61
C LEU A 120 -7.96 -5.14 10.82
N ARG A 121 -8.80 -5.04 11.84
CA ARG A 121 -8.80 -5.97 12.98
C ARG A 121 -9.79 -7.09 12.69
N LEU A 122 -9.31 -8.30 12.49
CA LEU A 122 -10.13 -9.47 12.23
C LEU A 122 -10.47 -10.19 13.54
N ASN A 123 -11.71 -10.66 13.66
CA ASN A 123 -12.07 -11.65 14.67
C ASN A 123 -11.58 -13.05 14.26
N SER A 124 -11.82 -14.06 15.10
CA SER A 124 -11.35 -15.44 14.86
C SER A 124 -11.89 -16.04 13.55
N ASP A 125 -13.15 -15.81 13.24
CA ASP A 125 -13.80 -16.40 12.06
C ASP A 125 -13.33 -15.71 10.78
N GLU A 126 -13.25 -14.38 10.78
CA GLU A 126 -12.70 -13.58 9.69
C GLU A 126 -11.23 -13.94 9.44
N ARG A 127 -10.42 -14.10 10.51
CA ARG A 127 -9.03 -14.54 10.43
C ARG A 127 -8.91 -15.90 9.76
N ASN A 128 -9.71 -16.87 10.20
CA ASN A 128 -9.69 -18.23 9.65
C ASN A 128 -10.07 -18.25 8.16
N MET A 129 -11.04 -17.43 7.77
CA MET A 129 -11.47 -17.29 6.38
C MET A 129 -10.34 -16.73 5.51
N ILE A 130 -9.67 -15.66 5.95
CA ILE A 130 -8.54 -15.05 5.22
C ILE A 130 -7.36 -16.01 5.11
N ILE A 131 -7.00 -16.68 6.22
CA ILE A 131 -5.92 -17.69 6.22
C ILE A 131 -6.25 -18.85 5.29
N GLY A 132 -7.49 -19.36 5.31
CA GLY A 132 -7.94 -20.41 4.41
C GLY A 132 -7.79 -20.06 2.94
N CYS A 133 -8.12 -18.83 2.56
CA CYS A 133 -7.89 -18.33 1.19
C CYS A 133 -6.39 -18.29 0.85
N MET A 134 -5.54 -17.79 1.75
CA MET A 134 -4.09 -17.76 1.53
C MET A 134 -3.51 -19.17 1.42
N GLN A 135 -3.93 -20.09 2.27
CA GLN A 135 -3.49 -21.49 2.22
C GLN A 135 -3.90 -22.18 0.93
N SER A 136 -5.12 -21.96 0.44
CA SER A 136 -5.58 -22.50 -0.85
C SER A 136 -4.72 -21.99 -2.02
N LEU A 137 -4.40 -20.68 -2.03
CA LEU A 137 -3.48 -20.11 -3.02
C LEU A 137 -2.08 -20.76 -2.93
N ARG A 138 -1.58 -20.99 -1.72
CA ARG A 138 -0.29 -21.63 -1.51
C ARG A 138 -0.26 -23.06 -2.05
N LEU A 139 -1.31 -23.84 -1.80
CA LEU A 139 -1.43 -25.19 -2.33
C LEU A 139 -1.41 -25.21 -3.86
N GLU A 140 -2.11 -24.27 -4.50
CA GLU A 140 -2.09 -24.14 -5.95
C GLU A 140 -0.69 -23.86 -6.49
N LEU A 141 0.09 -22.99 -5.81
CA LEU A 141 1.47 -22.68 -6.19
C LEU A 141 2.44 -23.88 -6.02
N PHE A 142 2.14 -24.83 -5.13
CA PHE A 142 2.93 -26.04 -4.96
C PHE A 142 2.60 -27.15 -5.96
N ASN A 143 1.40 -27.15 -6.56
CA ASN A 143 0.98 -28.19 -7.50
C ASN A 143 1.66 -28.12 -8.88
N GLY A 144 2.54 -27.14 -9.08
CA GLY A 144 3.19 -26.89 -10.35
C GLY A 144 2.38 -25.95 -11.24
N GLU A 145 3.03 -25.37 -12.24
CA GLU A 145 2.42 -24.38 -13.13
C GLU A 145 1.82 -25.04 -14.38
N ASP A 146 0.54 -24.79 -14.64
CA ASP A 146 -0.17 -25.20 -15.85
C ASP A 146 -0.96 -24.02 -16.46
N LYS A 147 -1.68 -24.29 -17.56
CA LYS A 147 -2.47 -23.27 -18.27
C LYS A 147 -3.60 -22.63 -17.41
N TYR A 148 -3.98 -23.25 -16.30
CA TYR A 148 -5.06 -22.78 -15.43
C TYR A 148 -4.53 -22.06 -14.18
N THR A 149 -3.28 -22.30 -13.77
CA THR A 149 -2.68 -21.79 -12.53
C THR A 149 -2.86 -20.28 -12.40
N ARG A 150 -2.50 -19.49 -13.43
CA ARG A 150 -2.68 -18.02 -13.37
C ARG A 150 -4.13 -17.62 -13.14
N ARG A 151 -5.07 -18.30 -13.81
CA ARG A 151 -6.51 -18.02 -13.67
C ARG A 151 -7.03 -18.38 -12.29
N ILE A 152 -6.62 -19.51 -11.74
CA ILE A 152 -6.99 -19.95 -10.37
C ILE A 152 -6.43 -18.98 -9.35
N ILE A 153 -5.14 -18.61 -9.44
CA ILE A 153 -4.49 -17.68 -8.53
C ILE A 153 -5.17 -16.31 -8.55
N THR A 154 -5.42 -15.73 -9.72
CA THR A 154 -6.05 -14.41 -9.82
C THR A 154 -7.50 -14.42 -9.34
N ALA A 155 -8.25 -15.51 -9.57
CA ALA A 155 -9.59 -15.69 -9.01
C ALA A 155 -9.56 -15.81 -7.47
N GLY A 156 -8.61 -16.57 -6.91
CA GLY A 156 -8.43 -16.69 -5.47
C GLY A 156 -8.04 -15.36 -4.82
N ILE A 157 -7.16 -14.58 -5.45
CA ILE A 157 -6.84 -13.22 -5.01
C ILE A 157 -8.09 -12.33 -5.03
N ALA A 158 -8.93 -12.41 -6.07
CA ALA A 158 -10.16 -11.65 -6.15
C ALA A 158 -11.14 -12.00 -5.00
N VAL A 159 -11.28 -13.29 -4.68
CA VAL A 159 -12.10 -13.74 -3.53
C VAL A 159 -11.57 -13.14 -2.23
N LEU A 160 -10.26 -13.25 -1.98
CA LEU A 160 -9.62 -12.71 -0.77
C LEU A 160 -9.82 -11.19 -0.67
N LEU A 161 -9.61 -10.45 -1.75
CA LEU A 161 -9.80 -8.99 -1.77
C LEU A 161 -11.26 -8.57 -1.52
N ASN A 162 -12.23 -9.32 -2.06
CA ASN A 162 -13.65 -9.05 -1.80
C ASN A 162 -14.06 -9.34 -0.34
N LEU A 163 -13.47 -10.36 0.30
CA LEU A 163 -13.64 -10.59 1.74
C LEU A 163 -13.04 -9.43 2.55
N CYS A 164 -11.83 -9.01 2.21
CA CYS A 164 -11.20 -7.84 2.84
C CYS A 164 -12.05 -6.58 2.69
N MET A 165 -12.65 -6.35 1.50
CA MET A 165 -13.53 -5.20 1.25
C MET A 165 -14.77 -5.26 2.15
N ARG A 166 -15.43 -6.43 2.26
CA ARG A 166 -16.56 -6.62 3.16
C ARG A 166 -16.21 -6.27 4.61
N TYR A 167 -15.10 -6.77 5.12
CA TYR A 167 -14.65 -6.49 6.49
C TYR A 167 -14.25 -5.02 6.66
N TYR A 168 -13.61 -4.43 5.65
CA TYR A 168 -13.25 -3.02 5.64
C TYR A 168 -14.48 -2.12 5.72
N GLU A 169 -15.53 -2.39 4.96
CA GLU A 169 -16.79 -1.65 4.98
C GLU A 169 -17.48 -1.78 6.33
N HIS A 170 -17.59 -3.00 6.89
CA HIS A 170 -18.19 -3.22 8.20
C HIS A 170 -17.48 -2.48 9.33
N GLN A 171 -16.15 -2.40 9.29
CA GLN A 171 -15.38 -1.72 10.33
C GLN A 171 -15.37 -0.20 10.19
N ASN A 172 -15.57 0.33 8.99
CA ASN A 172 -15.60 1.77 8.74
C ASN A 172 -17.01 2.38 8.88
N THR A 173 -18.04 1.60 9.16
CA THR A 173 -19.39 2.10 9.42
C THR A 173 -19.56 2.68 10.82
N GLU A 174 -18.66 2.34 11.79
CA GLU A 174 -18.70 2.92 13.13
C GLU A 174 -17.33 3.49 13.56
N PRO A 175 -17.22 4.80 13.83
CA PRO A 175 -15.99 5.38 14.38
C PRO A 175 -15.79 4.92 15.83
N ARG A 176 -14.80 4.10 16.09
CA ARG A 176 -14.48 3.55 17.43
C ARG A 176 -13.92 4.58 18.43
N ASP A 177 -13.41 5.71 17.92
CA ASP A 177 -12.88 6.84 18.70
C ASP A 177 -13.05 8.11 17.86
N SER A 178 -13.31 9.25 18.52
CA SER A 178 -13.42 10.55 17.82
C SER A 178 -12.19 10.88 16.98
N ALA A 179 -11.00 10.50 17.46
CA ALA A 179 -9.74 10.70 16.74
C ALA A 179 -9.64 9.80 15.50
N ASP A 180 -10.03 8.52 15.58
CA ASP A 180 -10.03 7.61 14.44
C ASP A 180 -11.06 8.03 13.39
N ALA A 181 -12.20 8.57 13.83
CA ALA A 181 -13.20 9.18 12.94
C ALA A 181 -12.63 10.37 12.17
N ILE A 182 -11.85 11.24 12.83
CA ILE A 182 -11.20 12.39 12.19
C ILE A 182 -10.19 11.92 11.16
N ILE A 183 -9.33 10.95 11.49
CA ILE A 183 -8.36 10.38 10.55
C ILE A 183 -9.07 9.76 9.34
N SER A 184 -10.12 8.97 9.55
CA SER A 184 -10.89 8.35 8.47
C SER A 184 -11.54 9.40 7.55
N LYS A 185 -12.10 10.47 8.13
CA LYS A 185 -12.67 11.58 7.36
C LYS A 185 -11.60 12.36 6.59
N LEU A 186 -10.45 12.63 7.22
CA LEU A 186 -9.30 13.26 6.57
C LEU A 186 -8.82 12.42 5.37
N CYS A 187 -8.66 11.12 5.58
CA CYS A 187 -8.29 10.19 4.52
C CYS A 187 -9.27 10.25 3.37
N LYS A 188 -10.58 10.12 3.66
CA LYS A 188 -11.62 10.16 2.63
C LYS A 188 -11.59 11.47 1.85
N LEU A 189 -11.51 12.60 2.55
CA LEU A 189 -11.45 13.94 1.94
C LEU A 189 -10.30 14.07 0.93
N ILE A 190 -9.11 13.54 1.29
CA ILE A 190 -7.94 13.60 0.40
C ILE A 190 -8.07 12.59 -0.76
N ILE A 191 -8.62 11.39 -0.52
CA ILE A 191 -8.90 10.42 -1.60
C ILE A 191 -9.89 11.01 -2.60
N ASP A 192 -10.99 11.57 -2.14
CA ASP A 192 -12.02 12.16 -3.00
C ASP A 192 -11.40 13.27 -3.86
N TYR A 193 -10.56 14.13 -3.27
CA TYR A 193 -9.79 15.13 -4.01
C TYR A 193 -8.88 14.49 -5.08
N LEU A 194 -8.08 13.49 -4.72
CA LEU A 194 -7.13 12.83 -5.62
C LEU A 194 -7.82 12.02 -6.73
N SER A 195 -9.04 11.55 -6.48
CA SER A 195 -9.89 10.86 -7.47
C SER A 195 -10.58 11.80 -8.46
N GLY A 196 -10.36 13.12 -8.32
CA GLY A 196 -10.94 14.13 -9.19
C GLY A 196 -12.28 14.69 -8.72
N SER A 197 -12.85 14.21 -7.61
CA SER A 197 -13.99 14.82 -6.94
C SER A 197 -13.50 16.04 -6.15
N ARG A 198 -13.71 17.24 -6.71
CA ARG A 198 -13.28 18.50 -6.09
C ARG A 198 -14.43 19.26 -5.44
N ASP A 199 -15.44 18.55 -4.99
CA ASP A 199 -16.64 19.16 -4.42
C ASP A 199 -16.35 19.90 -3.11
N VAL A 200 -15.41 19.40 -2.30
CA VAL A 200 -15.04 19.98 -1.01
C VAL A 200 -13.70 20.71 -1.06
N LEU A 201 -12.67 20.10 -1.67
CA LEU A 201 -11.34 20.68 -1.82
C LEU A 201 -11.09 21.02 -3.30
N GLN A 202 -10.97 22.29 -3.63
CA GLN A 202 -10.75 22.78 -5.00
C GLN A 202 -9.28 22.94 -5.37
N GLU A 203 -8.41 23.12 -4.36
CA GLU A 203 -6.98 23.31 -4.51
C GLU A 203 -6.21 22.23 -3.79
N LEU A 204 -4.88 22.16 -4.00
CA LEU A 204 -3.98 21.23 -3.32
C LEU A 204 -4.24 21.22 -1.81
N PRO A 205 -4.55 20.04 -1.21
CA PRO A 205 -4.90 19.95 0.19
C PRO A 205 -3.83 20.54 1.12
N THR A 206 -4.24 21.40 2.00
CA THR A 206 -3.43 21.97 3.08
C THR A 206 -4.03 21.55 4.42
N VAL A 207 -3.26 21.72 5.50
CA VAL A 207 -3.78 21.44 6.86
C VAL A 207 -4.99 22.33 7.17
N SER A 208 -4.94 23.60 6.75
CA SER A 208 -6.07 24.53 6.96
C SER A 208 -7.30 24.09 6.18
N SER A 209 -7.17 23.90 4.85
CA SER A 209 -8.33 23.52 4.03
C SER A 209 -8.96 22.17 4.43
N CYS A 210 -8.14 21.22 4.87
CA CYS A 210 -8.65 19.95 5.40
C CYS A 210 -9.36 20.13 6.75
N ALA A 211 -8.82 20.96 7.63
CA ALA A 211 -9.43 21.25 8.93
C ALA A 211 -10.77 21.99 8.79
N ASP A 212 -10.81 22.97 7.88
CA ASP A 212 -12.03 23.72 7.55
C ASP A 212 -13.12 22.78 7.00
N ALA A 213 -12.75 21.89 6.06
CA ALA A 213 -13.67 20.90 5.50
C ALA A 213 -14.17 19.87 6.54
N LEU A 214 -13.38 19.61 7.59
CA LEU A 214 -13.74 18.71 8.70
C LEU A 214 -14.44 19.45 9.85
N HIS A 215 -14.61 20.77 9.76
CA HIS A 215 -15.18 21.64 10.81
C HIS A 215 -14.44 21.55 12.14
N ILE A 216 -13.09 21.49 12.10
CA ILE A 216 -12.22 21.47 13.27
C ILE A 216 -11.08 22.49 13.12
N SER A 217 -10.37 22.78 14.22
CA SER A 217 -9.23 23.68 14.14
C SER A 217 -8.00 22.99 13.50
N PRO A 218 -7.14 23.71 12.74
CA PRO A 218 -5.89 23.15 12.21
C PRO A 218 -4.97 22.59 13.29
N ASN A 219 -4.93 23.21 14.47
CA ASN A 219 -4.14 22.73 15.60
C ASN A 219 -4.65 21.38 16.11
N TYR A 220 -5.97 21.25 16.28
CA TYR A 220 -6.58 19.99 16.71
C TYR A 220 -6.36 18.87 15.70
N LEU A 221 -6.52 19.16 14.39
CA LEU A 221 -6.18 18.21 13.34
C LEU A 221 -4.71 17.79 13.41
N GLY A 222 -3.79 18.74 13.63
CA GLY A 222 -2.36 18.47 13.79
C GLY A 222 -2.06 17.54 14.96
N ASP A 223 -2.68 17.78 16.11
CA ASP A 223 -2.52 16.96 17.33
C ASP A 223 -3.06 15.54 17.14
N VAL A 224 -4.25 15.40 16.53
CA VAL A 224 -4.86 14.09 16.24
C VAL A 224 -3.97 13.28 15.29
N VAL A 225 -3.50 13.89 14.19
CA VAL A 225 -2.63 13.21 13.22
C VAL A 225 -1.31 12.81 13.87
N ARG A 226 -0.69 13.72 14.65
CA ARG A 226 0.57 13.42 15.32
C ARG A 226 0.43 12.29 16.34
N LYS A 227 -0.63 12.31 17.15
CA LYS A 227 -0.87 11.30 18.19
C LYS A 227 -1.17 9.91 17.60
N LYS A 228 -1.95 9.86 16.51
CA LYS A 228 -2.40 8.57 15.92
C LYS A 228 -1.43 8.01 14.88
N LEU A 229 -0.78 8.86 14.07
CA LEU A 229 0.03 8.45 12.93
C LEU A 229 1.52 8.75 13.10
N ASN A 230 1.90 9.46 14.15
CA ASN A 230 3.29 9.89 14.42
C ASN A 230 3.91 10.77 13.32
N TYR A 231 3.08 11.47 12.54
CA TYR A 231 3.44 12.44 11.50
C TYR A 231 2.86 13.80 11.81
N SER A 232 3.46 14.88 11.28
CA SER A 232 2.73 16.13 11.21
C SER A 232 1.61 16.02 10.15
N ALA A 233 0.47 16.71 10.36
CA ALA A 233 -0.62 16.70 9.38
C ALA A 233 -0.16 17.15 7.98
N GLN A 234 0.75 18.12 7.90
CA GLN A 234 1.34 18.57 6.63
C GLN A 234 2.16 17.46 5.95
N GLN A 235 2.99 16.72 6.71
CA GLN A 235 3.73 15.59 6.17
C GLN A 235 2.79 14.50 5.67
N TYR A 236 1.77 14.18 6.44
CA TYR A 236 0.79 13.16 6.08
C TYR A 236 0.06 13.50 4.78
N ILE A 237 -0.52 14.70 4.66
CA ILE A 237 -1.20 15.17 3.44
C ILE A 237 -0.24 15.13 2.24
N ARG A 238 0.99 15.66 2.40
CA ARG A 238 2.00 15.68 1.34
C ARG A 238 2.36 14.27 0.86
N GLN A 239 2.58 13.33 1.78
CA GLN A 239 2.87 11.94 1.43
C GLN A 239 1.77 11.32 0.60
N MET A 240 0.50 11.56 0.96
CA MET A 240 -0.64 11.06 0.21
C MET A 240 -0.67 11.55 -1.24
N VAL A 241 -0.49 12.86 -1.43
CA VAL A 241 -0.47 13.47 -2.76
C VAL A 241 0.70 12.94 -3.60
N VAL A 242 1.88 12.83 -3.01
CA VAL A 242 3.07 12.37 -3.74
C VAL A 242 3.01 10.86 -4.06
N LYS A 243 2.35 10.08 -3.24
CA LYS A 243 2.11 8.65 -3.48
C LYS A 243 1.13 8.44 -4.65
N GLU A 244 0.07 9.22 -4.73
CA GLU A 244 -0.81 9.21 -5.90
C GLU A 244 -0.04 9.62 -7.18
N ALA A 245 0.85 10.61 -7.07
CA ALA A 245 1.75 10.95 -8.16
C ALA A 245 2.61 9.76 -8.62
N ALA A 246 3.18 9.02 -7.69
CA ALA A 246 3.99 7.84 -7.99
C ALA A 246 3.17 6.74 -8.70
N TYR A 247 1.93 6.55 -8.27
CA TYR A 247 0.99 5.65 -8.94
C TYR A 247 0.72 6.10 -10.38
N GLN A 248 0.35 7.37 -10.60
CA GLN A 248 0.07 7.89 -11.94
C GLN A 248 1.30 7.85 -12.86
N LEU A 249 2.49 8.18 -12.32
CA LEU A 249 3.75 8.07 -13.07
C LEU A 249 4.05 6.66 -13.57
N ARG A 250 3.60 5.65 -12.86
CA ARG A 250 3.86 4.24 -13.17
C ARG A 250 2.82 3.64 -14.11
N TYR A 251 1.55 3.99 -13.90
CA TYR A 251 0.43 3.28 -14.54
C TYR A 251 -0.32 4.11 -15.58
N THR A 252 0.05 5.35 -15.81
CA THR A 252 -0.56 6.20 -16.83
C THR A 252 0.48 6.79 -17.79
N ASN A 253 0.03 7.13 -19.00
CA ASN A 253 0.84 7.83 -20.00
C ASN A 253 0.78 9.36 -19.86
N ASN A 254 0.11 9.88 -18.82
CA ASN A 254 0.02 11.32 -18.60
C ASN A 254 1.41 11.94 -18.46
N SER A 255 1.63 13.10 -19.06
CA SER A 255 2.88 13.83 -18.89
C SER A 255 3.10 14.24 -17.43
N ILE A 256 4.34 14.52 -17.06
CA ILE A 256 4.67 15.01 -15.70
C ILE A 256 3.94 16.32 -15.39
N GLY A 257 3.75 17.16 -16.42
CA GLY A 257 2.98 18.40 -16.29
C GLY A 257 1.50 18.14 -16.00
N GLU A 258 0.86 17.24 -16.75
CA GLU A 258 -0.54 16.84 -16.54
C GLU A 258 -0.74 16.25 -15.15
N ILE A 259 0.12 15.32 -14.72
CA ILE A 259 0.07 14.74 -13.36
C ILE A 259 0.19 15.86 -12.31
N SER A 260 1.14 16.77 -12.48
CA SER A 260 1.33 17.91 -11.58
C SER A 260 0.07 18.76 -11.44
N TYR A 261 -0.55 19.13 -12.57
CA TYR A 261 -1.77 19.95 -12.58
C TYR A 261 -2.99 19.17 -12.04
N ASN A 262 -3.12 17.91 -12.40
CA ASN A 262 -4.21 17.05 -11.90
C ASN A 262 -4.15 16.87 -10.37
N LEU A 263 -2.95 16.86 -9.79
CA LEU A 263 -2.75 16.83 -8.35
C LEU A 263 -2.88 18.19 -7.66
N GLY A 264 -3.12 19.26 -8.41
CA GLY A 264 -3.36 20.60 -7.88
C GLY A 264 -2.10 21.44 -7.66
N PHE A 265 -0.93 21.05 -8.19
CA PHE A 265 0.25 21.89 -8.12
C PHE A 265 0.15 23.04 -9.15
N LYS A 266 0.28 24.26 -8.68
CA LYS A 266 0.27 25.45 -9.54
C LYS A 266 1.44 25.47 -10.54
N TYR A 267 2.58 24.88 -10.15
CA TYR A 267 3.81 24.88 -10.95
C TYR A 267 4.47 23.49 -10.94
N PRO A 268 4.75 22.89 -12.11
CA PRO A 268 5.39 21.57 -12.21
C PRO A 268 6.76 21.45 -11.54
N HIS A 269 7.52 22.57 -11.45
CA HIS A 269 8.81 22.56 -10.77
C HIS A 269 8.65 22.39 -9.25
N HIS A 270 7.58 22.89 -8.65
CA HIS A 270 7.26 22.67 -7.24
C HIS A 270 6.91 21.20 -6.98
N PHE A 271 6.07 20.61 -7.83
CA PHE A 271 5.79 19.18 -7.82
C PHE A 271 7.08 18.35 -7.88
N THR A 272 7.95 18.63 -8.87
CA THR A 272 9.22 17.91 -9.06
C THR A 272 10.09 17.98 -7.80
N ARG A 273 10.17 19.13 -7.14
CA ARG A 273 10.93 19.31 -5.90
C ARG A 273 10.35 18.47 -4.76
N VAL A 274 9.04 18.54 -4.56
CA VAL A 274 8.34 17.81 -3.50
C VAL A 274 8.45 16.29 -3.71
N PHE A 275 8.23 15.85 -4.94
CA PHE A 275 8.37 14.44 -5.30
C PHE A 275 9.80 13.92 -5.06
N LYS A 276 10.82 14.69 -5.46
CA LYS A 276 12.23 14.32 -5.24
C LYS A 276 12.60 14.25 -3.76
N GLN A 277 12.01 15.11 -2.92
CA GLN A 277 12.23 15.05 -1.46
C GLN A 277 11.72 13.74 -0.86
N GLU A 278 10.55 13.25 -1.30
CA GLU A 278 9.93 12.03 -0.75
C GLU A 278 10.54 10.74 -1.35
N TYR A 279 10.81 10.72 -2.67
CA TYR A 279 11.25 9.51 -3.39
C TYR A 279 12.75 9.46 -3.72
N GLY A 280 13.50 10.53 -3.42
CA GLY A 280 14.94 10.61 -3.73
C GLY A 280 15.27 10.68 -5.23
N ALA A 281 14.27 10.69 -6.12
CA ALA A 281 14.40 10.75 -7.56
C ALA A 281 13.39 11.74 -8.16
N THR A 282 13.71 12.34 -9.30
CA THR A 282 12.74 13.18 -10.02
C THR A 282 11.59 12.32 -10.57
N PRO A 283 10.40 12.89 -10.85
CA PRO A 283 9.29 12.19 -11.48
C PRO A 283 9.69 11.47 -12.77
N GLN A 284 10.52 12.11 -13.61
CA GLN A 284 11.01 11.51 -14.85
C GLN A 284 11.93 10.31 -14.60
N GLN A 285 12.87 10.43 -13.64
CA GLN A 285 13.74 9.33 -13.26
C GLN A 285 12.95 8.16 -12.67
N TYR A 286 11.92 8.46 -11.88
CA TYR A 286 11.03 7.46 -11.30
C TYR A 286 10.25 6.71 -12.40
N ARG A 287 9.65 7.41 -13.35
CA ARG A 287 8.94 6.84 -14.50
C ARG A 287 9.85 5.95 -15.36
N ASN A 288 11.03 6.45 -15.69
CA ASN A 288 11.98 5.70 -16.53
C ASN A 288 12.43 4.40 -15.87
N LYS A 289 12.63 4.40 -14.55
CA LYS A 289 12.94 3.18 -13.80
C LYS A 289 11.77 2.19 -13.81
N ALA A 290 10.54 2.67 -13.64
CA ALA A 290 9.35 1.83 -13.74
C ALA A 290 9.22 1.21 -15.14
N ALA A 291 9.41 1.99 -16.21
CA ALA A 291 9.35 1.51 -17.59
C ALA A 291 10.45 0.48 -17.93
N GLN A 292 11.67 0.64 -17.39
CA GLN A 292 12.75 -0.34 -17.58
C GLN A 292 12.42 -1.69 -16.95
N HIS A 293 11.78 -1.73 -15.80
CA HIS A 293 11.30 -2.98 -15.20
C HIS A 293 10.23 -3.67 -16.05
N TYR A 294 9.35 -2.91 -16.69
CA TYR A 294 8.35 -3.44 -17.63
C TYR A 294 8.97 -4.00 -18.92
N SER A 295 10.04 -3.38 -19.42
CA SER A 295 10.70 -3.81 -20.67
C SER A 295 11.52 -5.09 -20.48
N ILE A 296 12.18 -5.27 -19.34
CA ILE A 296 12.97 -6.48 -19.02
C ILE A 296 12.04 -7.69 -18.88
N SER A 297 10.84 -7.51 -18.30
CA SER A 297 9.85 -8.60 -18.17
C SER A 297 9.23 -9.03 -19.51
N LYS A 298 9.33 -8.19 -20.57
CA LYS A 298 8.87 -8.54 -21.94
C LYS A 298 9.91 -9.25 -22.79
N ILE A 299 11.19 -9.11 -22.48
CA ILE A 299 12.30 -9.70 -23.27
C ILE A 299 12.55 -11.16 -22.88
N GLU A 300 12.13 -11.59 -21.70
CA GLU A 300 12.27 -12.96 -21.19
C GLU A 300 11.04 -13.85 -21.43
N LYS A 301 10.20 -13.54 -22.44
CA LYS A 301 9.21 -14.52 -22.94
C LYS A 301 9.88 -15.38 -24.00
N PRO A 302 10.04 -16.72 -23.75
CA PRO A 302 10.37 -17.67 -24.80
C PRO A 302 9.22 -17.80 -25.80
#